data_3e42f2145eaf18ca5450ede0c5d951dc
#
_entry.id   3e42f2145eaf18ca5450ede0c5d951dc
#
_cell.length_a   1.000
_cell.length_b   1.000
_cell.length_c   1.000
_cell.angle_alpha   90.00
_cell.angle_beta   90.00
_cell.angle_gamma   90.00
#
_symmetry.space_group_name_H-M   'P 1'
#
loop_
_entity.id
_entity.type
_entity.pdbx_description
1 polymer ?
#
loop_
_entity_poly.entity_id
_entity_poly.type
_entity_poly.pdbx_seq_one_letter_code
_entity_poly.pdbx_strand_id
1 'polypeptide(L)'
;MSFVKYEPKGNIAYLIIDREKALNALNSQVLADLDAALDAVDLSEIRCLIVRGAGEKSFVAGADIAQMKELSKEEAEAFGKQGNDVMRKLEAFPIPTIAAVGGYALGGGCELAMSCDFRICSDTAVFGQPETGLGITPGFGGTQRLARLVGPGMAKQMIYTARNIKADEAYRIGLVNAVYPLSDLYAAAEKLAGQIAGNAPIAVRASKQAINDGLHVDIDRAVVIEEKAFSSCFQSADQQEGMGAFLEKRKHEPFINK
;
A
#
# COMPACT_ATOMS: atom_id res chain seq x y z
N MET A 1 9.66 8.95 20.89
CA MET A 1 8.48 9.38 20.07
C MET A 1 8.46 8.53 18.82
N SER A 2 7.29 7.97 18.48
CA SER A 2 7.11 7.23 17.23
C SER A 2 7.08 8.17 16.03
N PHE A 3 7.68 7.75 14.92
CA PHE A 3 7.62 8.42 13.62
C PHE A 3 6.44 7.93 12.77
N VAL A 4 5.64 7.02 13.27
CA VAL A 4 4.42 6.56 12.59
C VAL A 4 3.25 6.76 13.53
N LYS A 5 2.21 7.43 13.03
CA LYS A 5 0.95 7.65 13.74
C LYS A 5 -0.11 6.72 13.17
N TYR A 6 -0.81 6.04 14.06
CA TYR A 6 -2.04 5.31 13.74
C TYR A 6 -3.23 6.16 14.19
N GLU A 7 -4.08 6.56 13.26
CA GLU A 7 -5.23 7.46 13.52
C GLU A 7 -6.52 6.79 12.99
N PRO A 8 -7.30 6.13 13.87
CA PRO A 8 -8.59 5.56 13.47
C PRO A 8 -9.65 6.66 13.25
N LYS A 9 -10.50 6.45 12.23
CA LYS A 9 -11.60 7.35 11.85
C LYS A 9 -12.82 6.51 11.42
N GLY A 10 -13.70 6.15 12.36
CA GLY A 10 -14.77 5.19 12.10
C GLY A 10 -14.21 3.84 11.66
N ASN A 11 -14.67 3.32 10.54
CA ASN A 11 -14.24 2.02 10.01
C ASN A 11 -13.02 2.10 9.09
N ILE A 12 -12.36 3.26 8.99
CA ILE A 12 -11.10 3.44 8.28
C ILE A 12 -10.04 3.94 9.24
N ALA A 13 -8.76 3.80 8.88
CA ALA A 13 -7.69 4.41 9.65
C ALA A 13 -6.58 4.92 8.76
N TYR A 14 -5.80 5.86 9.30
CA TYR A 14 -4.58 6.36 8.69
C TYR A 14 -3.36 5.73 9.35
N LEU A 15 -2.36 5.41 8.53
CA LEU A 15 -0.97 5.23 8.93
C LEU A 15 -0.17 6.39 8.35
N ILE A 16 0.34 7.27 9.20
CA ILE A 16 0.99 8.51 8.79
C ILE A 16 2.47 8.42 9.17
N ILE A 17 3.34 8.42 8.15
CA ILE A 17 4.79 8.54 8.37
C ILE A 17 5.08 10.01 8.66
N ASP A 18 5.49 10.33 9.89
CA ASP A 18 5.69 11.68 10.40
C ASP A 18 7.14 11.94 10.80
N ARG A 19 7.94 12.21 9.80
CA ARG A 19 9.34 12.62 9.93
C ARG A 19 9.64 13.74 8.91
N GLU A 20 8.79 14.77 8.87
CA GLU A 20 8.81 15.81 7.84
C GLU A 20 10.17 16.48 7.65
N LYS A 21 10.93 16.71 8.75
CA LYS A 21 12.28 17.31 8.69
C LYS A 21 13.26 16.52 7.83
N ALA A 22 13.02 15.22 7.64
CA ALA A 22 13.79 14.34 6.79
C ALA A 22 12.96 13.86 5.56
N LEU A 23 11.96 14.64 5.12
CA LEU A 23 11.06 14.28 4.02
C LEU A 23 10.43 12.90 4.18
N ASN A 24 10.13 12.49 5.41
CA ASN A 24 9.58 11.20 5.80
C ASN A 24 10.47 9.99 5.44
N ALA A 25 11.78 10.19 5.26
CA ALA A 25 12.72 9.12 4.91
C ALA A 25 12.73 7.99 5.94
N LEU A 26 12.83 6.75 5.42
CA LEU A 26 12.78 5.52 6.20
C LEU A 26 14.16 5.19 6.79
N ASN A 27 14.27 5.22 8.10
CA ASN A 27 15.37 4.62 8.85
C ASN A 27 14.85 3.38 9.62
N SER A 28 15.75 2.67 10.30
CA SER A 28 15.39 1.47 11.07
C SER A 28 14.29 1.73 12.12
N GLN A 29 14.26 2.94 12.72
CA GLN A 29 13.23 3.30 13.70
C GLN A 29 11.87 3.51 13.03
N VAL A 30 11.80 4.18 11.87
CA VAL A 30 10.53 4.36 11.10
C VAL A 30 10.00 3.01 10.66
N LEU A 31 10.86 2.08 10.23
CA LEU A 31 10.45 0.73 9.86
C LEU A 31 9.89 -0.04 11.07
N ALA A 32 10.54 0.04 12.22
CA ALA A 32 10.05 -0.58 13.46
C ALA A 32 8.72 0.05 13.93
N ASP A 33 8.60 1.38 13.83
CA ASP A 33 7.37 2.09 14.18
C ASP A 33 6.21 1.72 13.24
N LEU A 34 6.47 1.55 11.93
CA LEU A 34 5.48 1.11 10.97
C LEU A 34 5.02 -0.33 11.23
N ASP A 35 5.95 -1.22 11.55
CA ASP A 35 5.65 -2.60 11.94
C ASP A 35 4.74 -2.65 13.16
N ALA A 36 5.08 -1.90 14.22
CA ALA A 36 4.29 -1.80 15.44
C ALA A 36 2.91 -1.14 15.19
N ALA A 37 2.84 -0.13 14.31
CA ALA A 37 1.58 0.52 13.97
C ALA A 37 0.63 -0.43 13.21
N LEU A 38 1.17 -1.31 12.35
CA LEU A 38 0.39 -2.36 11.70
C LEU A 38 -0.16 -3.37 12.70
N ASP A 39 0.62 -3.75 13.73
CA ASP A 39 0.16 -4.66 14.79
C ASP A 39 -0.91 -4.03 15.69
N ALA A 40 -0.93 -2.71 15.80
CA ALA A 40 -1.91 -1.98 16.62
C ALA A 40 -3.28 -1.81 15.94
N VAL A 41 -3.44 -2.20 14.67
CA VAL A 41 -4.71 -2.03 13.94
C VAL A 41 -5.74 -3.01 14.48
N ASP A 42 -6.86 -2.49 14.97
CA ASP A 42 -8.01 -3.31 15.36
C ASP A 42 -8.78 -3.79 14.12
N LEU A 43 -8.54 -5.03 13.72
CA LEU A 43 -9.15 -5.66 12.55
C LEU A 43 -10.65 -5.98 12.74
N SER A 44 -11.19 -5.85 13.97
CA SER A 44 -12.63 -5.98 14.22
C SER A 44 -13.38 -4.72 13.82
N GLU A 45 -12.74 -3.55 13.93
CA GLU A 45 -13.33 -2.23 13.69
C GLU A 45 -12.89 -1.66 12.34
N ILE A 46 -11.60 -1.74 12.01
CA ILE A 46 -11.03 -1.11 10.81
C ILE A 46 -11.16 -2.02 9.59
N ARG A 47 -11.65 -1.46 8.49
CA ARG A 47 -11.94 -2.17 7.23
C ARG A 47 -11.07 -1.72 6.06
N CYS A 48 -10.38 -0.59 6.19
CA CYS A 48 -9.44 -0.09 5.18
C CYS A 48 -8.40 0.83 5.83
N LEU A 49 -7.14 0.72 5.39
CA LEU A 49 -6.06 1.61 5.80
C LEU A 49 -5.70 2.59 4.68
N ILE A 50 -5.40 3.83 5.05
CA ILE A 50 -4.82 4.86 4.18
C ILE A 50 -3.40 5.15 4.68
N VAL A 51 -2.40 4.84 3.87
CA VAL A 51 -0.99 5.14 4.15
C VAL A 51 -0.63 6.46 3.49
N ARG A 52 -0.07 7.40 4.27
CA ARG A 52 0.39 8.70 3.76
C ARG A 52 1.60 9.22 4.51
N GLY A 53 2.29 10.21 3.95
CA GLY A 53 3.28 11.02 4.66
C GLY A 53 2.63 12.18 5.40
N ALA A 54 3.26 12.67 6.45
CA ALA A 54 2.94 13.95 7.05
C ALA A 54 3.40 15.10 6.16
N GLY A 55 2.71 16.24 6.24
CA GLY A 55 2.95 17.40 5.39
C GLY A 55 2.49 17.18 3.93
N GLU A 56 2.87 18.12 3.07
CA GLU A 56 2.44 18.14 1.66
C GLU A 56 3.57 17.86 0.67
N LYS A 57 4.84 17.95 1.13
CA LYS A 57 6.02 17.90 0.25
C LYS A 57 6.40 16.47 -0.15
N SER A 58 6.20 15.52 0.75
CA SER A 58 6.67 14.15 0.54
C SER A 58 5.70 13.12 1.13
N PHE A 59 5.42 12.10 0.38
CA PHE A 59 4.92 10.85 0.92
C PHE A 59 6.05 10.22 1.74
N VAL A 60 7.10 9.76 1.06
CA VAL A 60 8.35 9.25 1.63
C VAL A 60 9.45 9.44 0.58
N ALA A 61 10.50 10.19 0.89
CA ALA A 61 11.57 10.51 -0.07
C ALA A 61 12.75 9.53 -0.03
N GLY A 62 12.49 8.25 0.26
CA GLY A 62 13.48 7.18 0.22
C GLY A 62 13.85 6.63 1.59
N ALA A 63 14.87 5.76 1.59
CA ALA A 63 15.54 5.36 2.81
C ALA A 63 16.50 6.47 3.29
N ASP A 64 16.83 6.46 4.59
CA ASP A 64 17.71 7.47 5.19
C ASP A 64 19.17 7.24 4.75
N ILE A 65 19.64 8.09 3.82
CA ILE A 65 20.98 8.00 3.26
C ILE A 65 22.05 8.19 4.34
N ALA A 66 21.81 9.03 5.36
CA ALA A 66 22.77 9.26 6.43
C ALA A 66 22.99 7.99 7.26
N GLN A 67 21.92 7.22 7.52
CA GLN A 67 22.04 5.90 8.14
C GLN A 67 22.76 4.92 7.22
N MET A 68 22.31 4.81 5.95
CA MET A 68 22.84 3.80 5.03
C MET A 68 24.32 3.94 4.72
N LYS A 69 24.83 5.19 4.66
CA LYS A 69 26.22 5.46 4.31
C LYS A 69 27.23 4.77 5.24
N GLU A 70 26.87 4.57 6.48
CA GLU A 70 27.76 4.03 7.53
C GLU A 70 27.62 2.51 7.70
N LEU A 71 26.71 1.85 6.96
CA LEU A 71 26.45 0.41 7.11
C LEU A 71 27.56 -0.44 6.48
N SER A 72 27.98 -1.48 7.21
CA SER A 72 28.71 -2.62 6.63
C SER A 72 27.80 -3.41 5.69
N LYS A 73 28.37 -4.35 4.95
CA LYS A 73 27.60 -5.24 4.07
C LYS A 73 26.53 -6.03 4.85
N GLU A 74 26.92 -6.58 5.99
CA GLU A 74 26.04 -7.39 6.85
C GLU A 74 24.91 -6.54 7.46
N GLU A 75 25.22 -5.32 7.88
CA GLU A 75 24.23 -4.37 8.38
C GLU A 75 23.28 -3.88 7.28
N ALA A 76 23.80 -3.67 6.06
CA ALA A 76 22.97 -3.33 4.91
C ALA A 76 22.01 -4.47 4.53
N GLU A 77 22.46 -5.73 4.60
CA GLU A 77 21.60 -6.90 4.40
C GLU A 77 20.49 -6.97 5.46
N ALA A 78 20.83 -6.75 6.74
CA ALA A 78 19.87 -6.71 7.85
C ALA A 78 18.85 -5.58 7.69
N PHE A 79 19.27 -4.38 7.27
CA PHE A 79 18.41 -3.24 7.01
C PHE A 79 17.47 -3.52 5.81
N GLY A 80 18.01 -4.09 4.73
CA GLY A 80 17.22 -4.53 3.58
C GLY A 80 16.16 -5.58 3.97
N LYS A 81 16.55 -6.53 4.83
CA LYS A 81 15.61 -7.53 5.36
C LYS A 81 14.51 -6.87 6.20
N GLN A 82 14.86 -5.99 7.13
CA GLN A 82 13.89 -5.28 7.96
C GLN A 82 12.87 -4.53 7.10
N GLY A 83 13.33 -3.78 6.09
CA GLY A 83 12.45 -3.08 5.17
C GLY A 83 11.54 -4.04 4.39
N ASN A 84 12.09 -5.13 3.84
CA ASN A 84 11.30 -6.12 3.12
C ASN A 84 10.26 -6.82 4.02
N ASP A 85 10.61 -7.16 5.26
CA ASP A 85 9.66 -7.79 6.20
C ASP A 85 8.45 -6.86 6.45
N VAL A 86 8.67 -5.57 6.68
CA VAL A 86 7.60 -4.58 6.90
C VAL A 86 6.76 -4.38 5.62
N MET A 87 7.41 -4.26 4.45
CA MET A 87 6.69 -4.13 3.18
C MET A 87 5.85 -5.37 2.87
N ARG A 88 6.37 -6.57 3.14
CA ARG A 88 5.63 -7.83 2.98
C ARG A 88 4.45 -7.93 3.96
N LYS A 89 4.62 -7.48 5.21
CA LYS A 89 3.53 -7.41 6.19
C LYS A 89 2.40 -6.49 5.71
N LEU A 90 2.75 -5.32 5.16
CA LEU A 90 1.77 -4.38 4.60
C LEU A 90 1.06 -4.97 3.37
N GLU A 91 1.79 -5.61 2.46
CA GLU A 91 1.26 -6.25 1.26
C GLU A 91 0.29 -7.40 1.60
N ALA A 92 0.65 -8.20 2.62
CA ALA A 92 -0.17 -9.30 3.12
C ALA A 92 -1.20 -8.86 4.18
N PHE A 93 -1.33 -7.54 4.43
CA PHE A 93 -2.20 -7.06 5.50
C PHE A 93 -3.66 -7.49 5.27
N PRO A 94 -4.38 -7.98 6.29
CA PRO A 94 -5.68 -8.65 6.09
C PRO A 94 -6.77 -7.78 5.46
N ILE A 95 -6.72 -6.44 5.69
CA ILE A 95 -7.69 -5.50 5.12
C ILE A 95 -7.05 -4.68 3.99
N PRO A 96 -7.85 -4.08 3.08
CA PRO A 96 -7.35 -3.24 2.00
C PRO A 96 -6.53 -2.05 2.49
N THR A 97 -5.49 -1.72 1.70
CA THR A 97 -4.56 -0.62 1.97
C THR A 97 -4.46 0.31 0.76
N ILE A 98 -4.53 1.61 0.98
CA ILE A 98 -4.45 2.66 -0.05
C ILE A 98 -3.22 3.52 0.22
N ALA A 99 -2.29 3.64 -0.73
CA ALA A 99 -1.28 4.67 -0.66
C ALA A 99 -1.84 5.99 -1.22
N ALA A 100 -1.89 7.03 -0.38
CA ALA A 100 -2.25 8.40 -0.78
C ALA A 100 -0.96 9.23 -0.91
N VAL A 101 -0.44 9.32 -2.13
CA VAL A 101 0.89 9.88 -2.40
C VAL A 101 0.78 11.36 -2.71
N GLY A 102 1.00 12.23 -1.71
CA GLY A 102 0.86 13.69 -1.82
C GLY A 102 2.03 14.41 -2.50
N GLY A 103 3.22 13.79 -2.57
CA GLY A 103 4.44 14.43 -3.10
C GLY A 103 5.48 13.39 -3.49
N TYR A 104 6.74 13.55 -3.04
CA TYR A 104 7.82 12.60 -3.38
C TYR A 104 7.56 11.20 -2.82
N ALA A 105 7.62 10.20 -3.69
CA ALA A 105 7.65 8.77 -3.39
C ALA A 105 8.86 8.16 -4.12
N LEU A 106 10.04 8.24 -3.51
CA LEU A 106 11.31 7.85 -4.15
C LEU A 106 11.92 6.66 -3.41
N GLY A 107 12.61 5.78 -4.13
CA GLY A 107 13.27 4.62 -3.54
C GLY A 107 12.37 3.86 -2.57
N GLY A 108 12.79 3.72 -1.32
CA GLY A 108 12.00 3.10 -0.25
C GLY A 108 10.57 3.64 -0.11
N GLY A 109 10.33 4.92 -0.47
CA GLY A 109 9.00 5.50 -0.48
C GLY A 109 8.14 5.01 -1.65
N CYS A 110 8.72 4.83 -2.83
CA CYS A 110 8.05 4.19 -3.94
C CYS A 110 7.76 2.71 -3.62
N GLU A 111 8.69 2.03 -2.94
CA GLU A 111 8.55 0.64 -2.49
C GLU A 111 7.43 0.49 -1.46
N LEU A 112 7.33 1.43 -0.49
CA LEU A 112 6.21 1.50 0.45
C LEU A 112 4.87 1.71 -0.26
N ALA A 113 4.82 2.65 -1.19
CA ALA A 113 3.59 2.89 -1.97
C ALA A 113 3.17 1.64 -2.76
N MET A 114 4.13 0.93 -3.39
CA MET A 114 3.87 -0.31 -4.13
C MET A 114 3.49 -1.50 -3.24
N SER A 115 3.77 -1.44 -1.94
CA SER A 115 3.36 -2.47 -0.97
C SER A 115 1.91 -2.32 -0.51
N CYS A 116 1.25 -1.19 -0.80
CA CYS A 116 -0.20 -1.05 -0.65
C CYS A 116 -0.93 -1.71 -1.82
N ASP A 117 -2.21 -2.09 -1.60
CA ASP A 117 -3.00 -2.75 -2.65
C ASP A 117 -3.15 -1.88 -3.88
N PHE A 118 -3.44 -0.60 -3.70
CA PHE A 118 -3.45 0.37 -4.81
C PHE A 118 -3.01 1.76 -4.34
N ARG A 119 -2.73 2.61 -5.30
CA ARG A 119 -2.13 3.93 -5.12
C ARG A 119 -2.94 4.98 -5.84
N ILE A 120 -3.24 6.07 -5.13
CA ILE A 120 -3.68 7.33 -5.72
C ILE A 120 -2.67 8.41 -5.40
N CYS A 121 -2.53 9.40 -6.26
CA CYS A 121 -1.52 10.42 -6.03
C CYS A 121 -2.04 11.83 -6.33
N SER A 122 -1.29 12.82 -5.85
CA SER A 122 -1.49 14.21 -6.27
C SER A 122 -0.94 14.43 -7.69
N ASP A 123 -1.41 15.47 -8.35
CA ASP A 123 -0.88 15.98 -9.62
C ASP A 123 0.56 16.47 -9.52
N THR A 124 1.03 16.79 -8.31
CA THR A 124 2.42 17.17 -8.01
C THR A 124 3.31 16.00 -7.60
N ALA A 125 2.78 14.78 -7.49
CA ALA A 125 3.52 13.61 -7.05
C ALA A 125 4.66 13.23 -8.02
N VAL A 126 5.75 12.75 -7.44
CA VAL A 126 6.94 12.31 -8.16
C VAL A 126 7.34 10.93 -7.66
N PHE A 127 7.49 9.98 -8.57
CA PHE A 127 7.88 8.61 -8.29
C PHE A 127 9.24 8.31 -8.90
N GLY A 128 9.99 7.39 -8.28
CA GLY A 128 11.27 6.94 -8.82
C GLY A 128 11.92 5.84 -8.00
N GLN A 129 12.90 5.19 -8.63
CA GLN A 129 13.82 4.24 -8.00
C GLN A 129 15.26 4.72 -8.32
N PRO A 130 15.75 5.78 -7.63
CA PRO A 130 16.98 6.45 -7.98
C PRO A 130 18.25 5.79 -7.41
N GLU A 131 18.13 4.63 -6.78
CA GLU A 131 19.18 3.95 -6.01
C GLU A 131 20.43 3.68 -6.83
N THR A 132 20.30 3.36 -8.11
CA THR A 132 21.46 3.11 -8.98
C THR A 132 22.33 4.35 -9.19
N GLY A 133 21.73 5.54 -9.10
CA GLY A 133 22.48 6.81 -9.08
C GLY A 133 23.29 7.04 -7.81
N LEU A 134 23.04 6.25 -6.74
CA LEU A 134 23.79 6.24 -5.49
C LEU A 134 24.74 5.03 -5.38
N GLY A 135 24.83 4.20 -6.44
CA GLY A 135 25.70 3.01 -6.46
C GLY A 135 25.12 1.78 -5.76
N ILE A 136 23.83 1.76 -5.51
CA ILE A 136 23.12 0.61 -4.89
C ILE A 136 21.89 0.20 -5.72
N THR A 137 21.27 -0.91 -5.38
CA THR A 137 19.98 -1.35 -5.96
C THR A 137 18.83 -0.95 -5.03
N PRO A 138 17.57 -0.89 -5.52
CA PRO A 138 16.39 -0.88 -4.66
C PRO A 138 16.48 -2.02 -3.63
N GLY A 139 16.24 -1.71 -2.35
CA GLY A 139 16.51 -2.64 -1.24
C GLY A 139 15.26 -3.19 -0.55
N PHE A 140 14.08 -2.56 -0.75
CA PHE A 140 12.83 -2.92 -0.07
C PHE A 140 11.79 -3.55 -1.03
N GLY A 141 12.26 -4.20 -2.08
CA GLY A 141 11.45 -4.96 -3.04
C GLY A 141 11.08 -4.21 -4.32
N GLY A 142 11.66 -3.04 -4.57
CA GLY A 142 11.36 -2.23 -5.77
C GLY A 142 11.67 -2.94 -7.07
N THR A 143 12.77 -3.70 -7.17
CA THR A 143 13.09 -4.49 -8.36
C THR A 143 12.01 -5.51 -8.70
N GLN A 144 11.29 -6.00 -7.68
CA GLN A 144 10.27 -7.04 -7.83
C GLN A 144 8.88 -6.45 -8.05
N ARG A 145 8.47 -5.49 -7.20
CA ARG A 145 7.12 -4.89 -7.28
C ARG A 145 6.95 -4.01 -8.51
N LEU A 146 7.94 -3.15 -8.79
CA LEU A 146 7.86 -2.26 -9.95
C LEU A 146 7.73 -3.06 -11.25
N ALA A 147 8.56 -4.11 -11.44
CA ALA A 147 8.53 -4.92 -12.64
C ALA A 147 7.18 -5.66 -12.84
N ARG A 148 6.51 -6.04 -11.74
CA ARG A 148 5.19 -6.67 -11.79
C ARG A 148 4.07 -5.68 -12.08
N LEU A 149 4.21 -4.43 -11.64
CA LEU A 149 3.18 -3.40 -11.85
C LEU A 149 3.25 -2.76 -13.24
N VAL A 150 4.45 -2.39 -13.70
CA VAL A 150 4.62 -1.58 -14.92
C VAL A 150 5.27 -2.36 -16.08
N GLY A 151 5.53 -3.64 -15.87
CA GLY A 151 6.27 -4.48 -16.81
C GLY A 151 7.79 -4.31 -16.71
N PRO A 152 8.56 -5.37 -17.08
CA PRO A 152 10.02 -5.40 -16.85
C PRO A 152 10.79 -4.36 -17.66
N GLY A 153 10.32 -3.99 -18.85
CA GLY A 153 10.99 -2.98 -19.68
C GLY A 153 10.97 -1.60 -19.03
N MET A 154 9.79 -1.14 -18.59
CA MET A 154 9.63 0.15 -17.92
C MET A 154 10.36 0.18 -16.58
N ALA A 155 10.26 -0.88 -15.77
CA ALA A 155 10.97 -1.00 -14.51
C ALA A 155 12.49 -0.89 -14.69
N LYS A 156 13.06 -1.62 -15.65
CA LYS A 156 14.50 -1.54 -16.00
C LYS A 156 14.89 -0.14 -16.44
N GLN A 157 14.09 0.52 -17.29
CA GLN A 157 14.34 1.87 -17.72
C GLN A 157 14.41 2.85 -16.53
N MET A 158 13.42 2.80 -15.63
CA MET A 158 13.38 3.68 -14.46
C MET A 158 14.57 3.44 -13.53
N ILE A 159 14.84 2.17 -13.18
CA ILE A 159 15.90 1.80 -12.25
C ILE A 159 17.29 2.08 -12.84
N TYR A 160 17.55 1.67 -14.09
CA TYR A 160 18.89 1.82 -14.69
C TYR A 160 19.28 3.27 -14.95
N THR A 161 18.30 4.12 -15.27
CA THR A 161 18.55 5.55 -15.50
C THR A 161 18.42 6.40 -14.24
N ALA A 162 17.99 5.80 -13.11
CA ALA A 162 17.68 6.49 -11.86
C ALA A 162 16.72 7.68 -12.05
N ARG A 163 15.90 7.67 -13.12
CA ARG A 163 15.00 8.79 -13.44
C ARG A 163 13.77 8.80 -12.57
N ASN A 164 13.30 9.98 -12.28
CA ASN A 164 12.01 10.20 -11.67
C ASN A 164 10.94 10.42 -12.76
N ILE A 165 9.70 10.04 -12.44
CA ILE A 165 8.51 10.27 -13.28
C ILE A 165 7.48 11.08 -12.50
N LYS A 166 6.67 11.86 -13.22
CA LYS A 166 5.56 12.65 -12.67
C LYS A 166 4.27 11.82 -12.63
N ALA A 167 3.26 12.38 -11.97
CA ALA A 167 1.96 11.75 -11.73
C ALA A 167 1.26 11.26 -13.03
N ASP A 168 1.29 12.06 -14.10
CA ASP A 168 0.70 11.72 -15.39
C ASP A 168 1.36 10.50 -16.05
N GLU A 169 2.70 10.43 -16.00
CA GLU A 169 3.44 9.26 -16.49
C GLU A 169 3.19 8.04 -15.59
N ALA A 170 3.18 8.22 -14.27
CA ALA A 170 2.89 7.14 -13.32
C ALA A 170 1.49 6.54 -13.55
N TYR A 171 0.51 7.38 -13.87
CA TYR A 171 -0.84 6.94 -14.24
C TYR A 171 -0.83 6.20 -15.58
N ARG A 172 -0.19 6.77 -16.61
CA ARG A 172 -0.11 6.16 -17.95
C ARG A 172 0.52 4.77 -17.97
N ILE A 173 1.51 4.52 -17.11
CA ILE A 173 2.19 3.20 -17.04
C ILE A 173 1.55 2.23 -16.04
N GLY A 174 0.46 2.62 -15.37
CA GLY A 174 -0.24 1.77 -14.40
C GLY A 174 0.42 1.69 -13.02
N LEU A 175 1.39 2.58 -12.71
CA LEU A 175 1.97 2.64 -11.37
C LEU A 175 0.98 3.20 -10.35
N VAL A 176 0.10 4.12 -10.74
CA VAL A 176 -0.97 4.67 -9.89
C VAL A 176 -2.34 4.50 -10.55
N ASN A 177 -3.38 4.41 -9.73
CA ASN A 177 -4.75 4.13 -10.15
C ASN A 177 -5.55 5.40 -10.48
N ALA A 178 -5.19 6.54 -9.89
CA ALA A 178 -5.81 7.83 -10.14
C ALA A 178 -4.91 9.00 -9.72
N VAL A 179 -5.15 10.15 -10.33
CA VAL A 179 -4.47 11.42 -10.01
C VAL A 179 -5.52 12.45 -9.64
N TYR A 180 -5.27 13.20 -8.57
CA TYR A 180 -6.13 14.26 -8.04
C TYR A 180 -5.34 15.55 -7.82
N PRO A 181 -5.96 16.73 -7.81
CA PRO A 181 -5.34 17.90 -7.22
C PRO A 181 -4.89 17.60 -5.77
N LEU A 182 -3.74 18.13 -5.34
CA LEU A 182 -3.24 17.87 -3.98
C LEU A 182 -4.27 18.21 -2.90
N SER A 183 -5.04 19.29 -3.09
CA SER A 183 -6.14 19.71 -2.19
C SER A 183 -7.22 18.66 -2.01
N ASP A 184 -7.42 17.77 -3.00
CA ASP A 184 -8.54 16.82 -3.04
C ASP A 184 -8.09 15.40 -2.72
N LEU A 185 -6.78 15.12 -2.74
CA LEU A 185 -6.21 13.78 -2.63
C LEU A 185 -6.70 13.02 -1.40
N TYR A 186 -6.61 13.64 -0.23
CA TYR A 186 -6.96 12.93 1.02
C TYR A 186 -8.46 12.72 1.16
N ALA A 187 -9.28 13.66 0.69
CA ALA A 187 -10.73 13.47 0.61
C ALA A 187 -11.12 12.36 -0.37
N ALA A 188 -10.41 12.25 -1.50
CA ALA A 188 -10.60 11.15 -2.44
C ALA A 188 -10.18 9.80 -1.84
N ALA A 189 -9.06 9.75 -1.09
CA ALA A 189 -8.64 8.54 -0.36
C ALA A 189 -9.69 8.10 0.65
N GLU A 190 -10.22 9.03 1.46
CA GLU A 190 -11.29 8.74 2.42
C GLU A 190 -12.57 8.24 1.74
N LYS A 191 -12.94 8.85 0.62
CA LYS A 191 -14.11 8.41 -0.15
C LYS A 191 -13.95 6.97 -0.65
N LEU A 192 -12.78 6.62 -1.21
CA LEU A 192 -12.49 5.26 -1.67
C LEU A 192 -12.46 4.27 -0.50
N ALA A 193 -11.77 4.62 0.59
CA ALA A 193 -11.73 3.80 1.79
C ALA A 193 -13.13 3.60 2.40
N GLY A 194 -13.97 4.64 2.41
CA GLY A 194 -15.37 4.54 2.85
C GLY A 194 -16.23 3.64 1.95
N GLN A 195 -16.00 3.66 0.63
CA GLN A 195 -16.66 2.75 -0.30
C GLN A 195 -16.26 1.29 -0.02
N ILE A 196 -14.98 1.04 0.22
CA ILE A 196 -14.47 -0.29 0.59
C ILE A 196 -15.07 -0.73 1.94
N ALA A 197 -15.02 0.14 2.94
CA ALA A 197 -15.52 -0.14 4.28
C ALA A 197 -17.06 -0.34 4.33
N GLY A 198 -17.78 0.17 3.34
CA GLY A 198 -19.21 -0.02 3.15
C GLY A 198 -19.59 -1.40 2.57
N ASN A 199 -18.65 -2.13 2.00
CA ASN A 199 -18.88 -3.49 1.49
C ASN A 199 -18.70 -4.54 2.60
N ALA A 200 -19.18 -5.76 2.33
CA ALA A 200 -19.07 -6.90 3.26
C ALA A 200 -17.60 -7.24 3.56
N PRO A 201 -17.11 -7.05 4.80
CA PRO A 201 -15.67 -7.11 5.08
C PRO A 201 -15.05 -8.48 4.83
N ILE A 202 -15.80 -9.57 5.10
CA ILE A 202 -15.34 -10.94 4.82
C ILE A 202 -15.09 -11.13 3.32
N ALA A 203 -16.02 -10.67 2.47
CA ALA A 203 -15.90 -10.81 1.03
C ALA A 203 -14.74 -9.95 0.47
N VAL A 204 -14.54 -8.73 1.00
CA VAL A 204 -13.42 -7.86 0.61
C VAL A 204 -12.08 -8.51 0.96
N ARG A 205 -11.93 -9.04 2.19
CA ARG A 205 -10.70 -9.73 2.60
C ARG A 205 -10.45 -11.02 1.80
N ALA A 206 -11.49 -11.82 1.58
CA ALA A 206 -11.40 -13.03 0.77
C ALA A 206 -10.97 -12.73 -0.67
N SER A 207 -11.51 -11.65 -1.26
CA SER A 207 -11.10 -11.19 -2.60
C SER A 207 -9.64 -10.74 -2.64
N LYS A 208 -9.18 -9.95 -1.64
CA LYS A 208 -7.78 -9.55 -1.53
C LYS A 208 -6.87 -10.77 -1.44
N GLN A 209 -7.19 -11.71 -0.55
CA GLN A 209 -6.41 -12.93 -0.35
C GLN A 209 -6.34 -13.75 -1.65
N ALA A 210 -7.49 -13.97 -2.32
CA ALA A 210 -7.55 -14.75 -3.55
C ALA A 210 -6.71 -14.12 -4.68
N ILE A 211 -6.75 -12.78 -4.81
CA ILE A 211 -5.93 -12.06 -5.78
C ILE A 211 -4.46 -12.22 -5.44
N ASN A 212 -4.05 -11.98 -4.20
CA ASN A 212 -2.65 -12.06 -3.78
C ASN A 212 -2.07 -13.46 -3.97
N ASP A 213 -2.78 -14.49 -3.54
CA ASP A 213 -2.33 -15.88 -3.65
C ASP A 213 -2.35 -16.37 -5.11
N GLY A 214 -3.38 -15.97 -5.88
CA GLY A 214 -3.55 -16.37 -7.27
C GLY A 214 -2.48 -15.79 -8.21
N LEU A 215 -1.97 -14.58 -7.94
CA LEU A 215 -0.92 -13.96 -8.75
C LEU A 215 0.44 -14.70 -8.73
N HIS A 216 0.63 -15.65 -7.81
CA HIS A 216 1.89 -16.38 -7.64
C HIS A 216 1.84 -17.82 -8.15
N VAL A 217 0.72 -18.25 -8.73
CA VAL A 217 0.51 -19.60 -9.26
C VAL A 217 -0.01 -19.57 -10.69
N ASP A 218 -0.08 -20.74 -11.36
CA ASP A 218 -0.74 -20.85 -12.66
C ASP A 218 -2.27 -20.62 -12.53
N ILE A 219 -2.92 -20.32 -13.66
CA ILE A 219 -4.35 -19.97 -13.68
C ILE A 219 -5.24 -21.10 -13.16
N ASP A 220 -4.91 -22.37 -13.43
CA ASP A 220 -5.73 -23.50 -12.99
C ASP A 220 -5.75 -23.63 -11.47
N ARG A 221 -4.62 -23.34 -10.82
CA ARG A 221 -4.53 -23.27 -9.35
C ARG A 221 -5.16 -22.00 -8.80
N ALA A 222 -4.99 -20.87 -9.50
CA ALA A 222 -5.56 -19.59 -9.08
C ALA A 222 -7.09 -19.65 -9.01
N VAL A 223 -7.78 -20.24 -9.99
CA VAL A 223 -9.24 -20.38 -9.96
C VAL A 223 -9.72 -21.29 -8.84
N VAL A 224 -8.95 -22.31 -8.44
CA VAL A 224 -9.28 -23.12 -7.25
C VAL A 224 -9.17 -22.32 -5.95
N ILE A 225 -8.23 -21.37 -5.85
CA ILE A 225 -8.15 -20.44 -4.72
C ILE A 225 -9.40 -19.56 -4.69
N GLU A 226 -9.79 -19.00 -5.84
CA GLU A 226 -11.00 -18.18 -5.98
C GLU A 226 -12.28 -18.94 -5.61
N GLU A 227 -12.46 -20.18 -6.08
CA GLU A 227 -13.61 -21.03 -5.73
C GLU A 227 -13.77 -21.21 -4.22
N LYS A 228 -12.65 -21.42 -3.50
CA LYS A 228 -12.64 -21.53 -2.03
C LYS A 228 -12.96 -20.21 -1.37
N ALA A 229 -12.40 -19.11 -1.83
CA ALA A 229 -12.67 -17.77 -1.33
C ALA A 229 -14.14 -17.40 -1.54
N PHE A 230 -14.69 -17.68 -2.73
CA PHE A 230 -16.11 -17.47 -3.05
C PHE A 230 -17.01 -18.27 -2.11
N SER A 231 -16.78 -19.58 -1.99
CA SER A 231 -17.62 -20.45 -1.17
C SER A 231 -17.58 -20.08 0.31
N SER A 232 -16.44 -19.59 0.83
CA SER A 232 -16.32 -19.19 2.24
C SER A 232 -17.23 -18.01 2.60
N CYS A 233 -17.55 -17.14 1.65
CA CYS A 233 -18.45 -16.01 1.87
C CYS A 233 -19.88 -16.44 2.21
N PHE A 234 -20.33 -17.63 1.77
CA PHE A 234 -21.70 -18.13 1.99
C PHE A 234 -21.97 -18.57 3.44
N GLN A 235 -20.98 -18.53 4.29
CA GLN A 235 -21.12 -18.77 5.73
C GLN A 235 -21.39 -17.48 6.52
N SER A 236 -21.38 -16.31 5.86
CA SER A 236 -21.51 -15.03 6.55
C SER A 236 -22.96 -14.51 6.55
N ALA A 237 -23.34 -13.85 7.64
CA ALA A 237 -24.60 -13.11 7.72
C ALA A 237 -24.64 -11.95 6.70
N ASP A 238 -23.50 -11.36 6.40
CA ASP A 238 -23.37 -10.27 5.43
C ASP A 238 -23.75 -10.73 4.01
N GLN A 239 -23.40 -11.96 3.64
CA GLN A 239 -23.80 -12.53 2.35
C GLN A 239 -25.33 -12.71 2.27
N GLN A 240 -25.95 -13.23 3.33
CA GLN A 240 -27.40 -13.42 3.37
C GLN A 240 -28.14 -12.09 3.28
N GLU A 241 -27.69 -11.08 4.04
CA GLU A 241 -28.25 -9.74 3.99
C GLU A 241 -28.08 -9.10 2.61
N GLY A 242 -26.88 -9.14 2.05
CA GLY A 242 -26.57 -8.52 0.75
C GLY A 242 -27.42 -9.11 -0.39
N MET A 243 -27.52 -10.44 -0.48
CA MET A 243 -28.33 -11.11 -1.50
C MET A 243 -29.83 -10.95 -1.26
N GLY A 244 -30.28 -11.01 0.01
CA GLY A 244 -31.68 -10.79 0.38
C GLY A 244 -32.13 -9.38 0.00
N ALA A 245 -31.39 -8.37 0.40
CA ALA A 245 -31.68 -6.98 0.06
C ALA A 245 -31.74 -6.72 -1.45
N PHE A 246 -30.82 -7.33 -2.21
CA PHE A 246 -30.80 -7.22 -3.68
C PHE A 246 -32.08 -7.82 -4.31
N LEU A 247 -32.50 -9.02 -3.89
CA LEU A 247 -33.71 -9.67 -4.40
C LEU A 247 -34.98 -8.92 -4.01
N GLU A 248 -35.01 -8.35 -2.80
CA GLU A 248 -36.10 -7.53 -2.28
C GLU A 248 -36.12 -6.10 -2.80
N LYS A 249 -35.10 -5.70 -3.60
CA LYS A 249 -34.91 -4.35 -4.16
C LYS A 249 -34.88 -3.25 -3.09
N ARG A 250 -34.31 -3.54 -1.93
CA ARG A 250 -34.09 -2.60 -0.84
C ARG A 250 -32.59 -2.30 -0.66
N LYS A 251 -32.27 -1.24 0.06
CA LYS A 251 -30.91 -1.02 0.54
C LYS A 251 -30.60 -2.08 1.61
N HIS A 252 -29.40 -2.64 1.56
CA HIS A 252 -28.94 -3.54 2.62
C HIS A 252 -28.68 -2.79 3.93
N GLU A 253 -28.86 -3.46 5.04
CA GLU A 253 -28.40 -2.98 6.35
C GLU A 253 -26.88 -2.94 6.40
N PRO A 254 -26.27 -2.16 7.32
CA PRO A 254 -24.83 -2.15 7.47
C PRO A 254 -24.26 -3.56 7.71
N PHE A 255 -23.27 -3.94 6.94
CA PHE A 255 -22.58 -5.22 7.10
C PHE A 255 -21.85 -5.29 8.45
N ILE A 256 -21.98 -6.40 9.13
CA ILE A 256 -21.56 -6.59 10.53
C ILE A 256 -20.29 -7.43 10.70
N ASN A 257 -19.68 -7.89 9.60
CA ASN A 257 -18.44 -8.66 9.60
C ASN A 257 -18.59 -10.04 10.30
N LYS A 258 -19.72 -10.70 10.10
CA LYS A 258 -20.04 -12.01 10.70
C LYS A 258 -20.60 -12.98 9.67
#